data_e267b1ecc8e0c279718e23c056e46070
#
_entry.id   e267b1ecc8e0c279718e23c056e46070
#
_cell.length_a   1.000
_cell.length_b   1.000
_cell.length_c   1.000
_cell.angle_alpha   90.00
_cell.angle_beta   90.00
_cell.angle_gamma   90.00
#
_symmetry.space_group_name_H-M   'P 1'
#
loop_
_entity.id
_entity.type
_entity.pdbx_description
1 polymer ?
#
loop_
_entity_poly.entity_id
_entity_poly.type
_entity_poly.pdbx_seq_one_letter_code
_entity_poly.pdbx_strand_id
1 'polypeptide(L)' 'KRFSAIGHFSEGLAPARGKIQWGYIDKENQEILPFKYDIAEPFYNNIARVGLYGKSMKINKQGSECL' A
#
# COMPACT_ATOMS: atom_id res chain seq x y z
N LYS A 1 -4.79 -10.27 12.38
CA LYS A 1 -5.25 -8.95 11.98
C LYS A 1 -6.24 -9.04 10.85
N ARG A 2 -7.24 -8.20 10.88
CA ARG A 2 -8.27 -8.23 9.87
C ARG A 2 -8.24 -6.97 9.01
N PHE A 3 -8.49 -7.18 7.72
CA PHE A 3 -8.52 -6.08 6.77
C PHE A 3 -9.85 -6.12 6.05
N SER A 4 -10.38 -4.96 5.72
CA SER A 4 -11.65 -4.91 4.99
C SER A 4 -11.47 -5.28 3.52
N ALA A 5 -10.25 -5.15 3.00
CA ALA A 5 -9.95 -5.55 1.64
C ALA A 5 -8.45 -5.78 1.52
N ILE A 6 -8.07 -6.68 0.63
CA ILE A 6 -6.67 -6.97 0.35
C ILE A 6 -6.55 -7.10 -1.17
N GLY A 7 -5.59 -6.39 -1.74
CA GLY A 7 -5.33 -6.48 -3.16
C GLY A 7 -4.39 -7.63 -3.49
N HIS A 8 -3.88 -7.63 -4.71
CA HIS A 8 -2.98 -8.68 -5.14
C HIS A 8 -1.59 -8.48 -4.56
N PHE A 9 -0.98 -9.59 -4.19
CA PHE A 9 0.42 -9.55 -3.80
C PHE A 9 1.28 -9.34 -5.03
N SER A 10 2.21 -8.43 -4.89
CA SER A 10 3.18 -8.14 -5.94
C SER A 10 4.47 -7.73 -5.27
N GLU A 11 5.56 -8.38 -5.63
CA GLU A 11 6.89 -8.08 -5.09
C GLU A 11 6.93 -8.23 -3.57
N GLY A 12 6.14 -9.20 -3.07
CA GLY A 12 6.13 -9.50 -1.64
C GLY A 12 5.21 -8.64 -0.80
N LEU A 13 4.53 -7.68 -1.40
CA LEU A 13 3.64 -6.78 -0.70
C LEU A 13 2.28 -6.73 -1.37
N ALA A 14 1.26 -6.48 -0.58
CA ALA A 14 -0.09 -6.31 -1.10
C ALA A 14 -0.71 -5.09 -0.45
N PRO A 15 -1.46 -4.29 -1.23
CA PRO A 15 -2.22 -3.23 -0.61
C PRO A 15 -3.34 -3.86 0.22
N ALA A 16 -3.55 -3.30 1.39
CA ALA A 16 -4.60 -3.78 2.28
C ALA A 16 -5.31 -2.59 2.86
N ARG A 17 -6.60 -2.73 3.02
CA ARG A 17 -7.42 -1.67 3.58
C ARG A 17 -7.78 -2.05 5.01
N GLY A 18 -7.48 -1.15 5.94
CA GLY A 18 -7.88 -1.34 7.32
C GLY A 18 -9.36 -1.05 7.47
N LYS A 19 -9.69 0.11 8.02
CA LYS A 19 -11.09 0.52 8.08
C LYS A 19 -11.48 1.35 6.86
N ILE A 20 -10.76 2.44 6.64
CA ILE A 20 -11.04 3.30 5.49
C ILE A 20 -9.77 3.67 4.73
N GLN A 21 -8.61 3.36 5.28
CA GLN A 21 -7.34 3.75 4.68
C GLN A 21 -6.56 2.54 4.27
N TRP A 22 -5.74 2.71 3.25
CA TRP A 22 -4.94 1.63 2.70
C TRP A 22 -3.50 1.73 3.18
N GLY A 23 -2.88 0.59 3.28
CA GLY A 23 -1.46 0.47 3.53
C GLY A 23 -0.96 -0.77 2.82
N TYR A 24 0.18 -1.29 3.23
CA TYR A 24 0.76 -2.46 2.59
C TYR A 24 1.16 -3.47 3.64
N ILE A 25 0.90 -4.73 3.35
CA ILE A 25 1.22 -5.84 4.24
C ILE A 25 2.08 -6.84 3.49
N ASP A 26 2.81 -7.66 4.24
CA ASP A 26 3.58 -8.75 3.65
C ASP A 26 2.76 -10.04 3.67
N LYS A 27 3.39 -11.14 3.27
CA LYS A 27 2.70 -12.42 3.19
C LYS A 27 2.30 -12.96 4.55
N GLU A 28 2.85 -12.43 5.62
CA GLU A 28 2.51 -12.83 6.96
C GLU A 28 1.51 -11.89 7.60
N ASN A 29 0.89 -11.04 6.79
CA ASN A 29 -0.12 -10.08 7.23
C ASN A 29 0.43 -9.04 8.18
N GLN A 30 1.71 -8.75 8.09
CA GLN A 30 2.32 -7.72 8.92
C GLN A 30 2.30 -6.40 8.19
N GLU A 31 2.02 -5.35 8.92
CA GLU A 31 1.99 -4.00 8.35
C GLU A 31 3.40 -3.57 7.99
N ILE A 32 3.65 -3.35 6.72
CA ILE A 32 4.95 -2.90 6.24
C ILE A 32 4.94 -1.41 6.02
N LEU A 33 3.87 -0.89 5.42
CA LEU A 33 3.70 0.55 5.24
C LEU A 33 2.43 0.99 5.95
N PRO A 34 2.42 2.19 6.54
CA PRO A 34 1.28 2.59 7.37
C PRO A 34 0.00 2.72 6.58
N PHE A 35 -1.11 2.52 7.26
CA PHE A 35 -2.44 2.61 6.68
C PHE A 35 -2.87 4.07 6.69
N LYS A 36 -2.42 4.82 5.71
CA LYS A 36 -2.72 6.25 5.64
C LYS A 36 -3.14 6.72 4.26
N TYR A 37 -3.19 5.82 3.29
CA TYR A 37 -3.47 6.21 1.91
C TYR A 37 -4.95 6.02 1.62
N ASP A 38 -5.50 6.93 0.80
CA ASP A 38 -6.89 6.81 0.38
C ASP A 38 -7.07 5.71 -0.65
N ILE A 39 -6.04 5.49 -1.47
CA ILE A 39 -6.04 4.46 -2.50
C ILE A 39 -4.63 3.90 -2.56
N ALA A 40 -4.52 2.60 -2.81
CA ALA A 40 -3.22 1.96 -2.98
C ALA A 40 -3.32 0.91 -4.06
N GLU A 41 -2.30 0.87 -4.93
CA GLU A 41 -2.22 -0.11 -6.00
C GLU A 41 -1.06 -1.05 -5.73
N PRO A 42 -1.06 -2.24 -6.36
CA PRO A 42 0.04 -3.19 -6.15
C PRO A 42 1.37 -2.61 -6.61
N PHE A 43 2.45 -3.10 -6.03
CA PHE A 43 3.77 -2.68 -6.43
C PHE A 43 4.11 -3.20 -7.81
N TYR A 44 4.87 -2.39 -8.53
CA TYR A 44 5.34 -2.75 -9.86
C TYR A 44 6.67 -2.04 -10.08
N ASN A 45 7.72 -2.80 -10.40
CA ASN A 45 9.07 -2.25 -10.58
C ASN A 45 9.51 -1.47 -9.34
N ASN A 46 9.24 -2.03 -8.15
CA ASN A 46 9.62 -1.45 -6.86
C ASN A 46 8.89 -0.15 -6.53
N ILE A 47 7.83 0.16 -7.24
CA ILE A 47 7.09 1.40 -7.05
C ILE A 47 5.60 1.08 -7.01
N ALA A 48 4.88 1.78 -6.16
CA ALA A 48 3.43 1.67 -6.11
C ALA A 48 2.83 3.05 -6.22
N ARG A 49 1.70 3.12 -6.88
CA ARG A 49 0.95 4.36 -6.97
C ARG A 49 -0.08 4.39 -5.85
N VAL A 50 -0.09 5.48 -5.12
CA VAL A 50 -1.04 5.65 -4.02
C VAL A 50 -1.67 7.02 -4.13
N GLY A 51 -2.82 7.17 -3.48
CA GLY A 51 -3.50 8.45 -3.39
C GLY A 51 -3.53 8.91 -1.95
N LEU A 52 -3.24 10.18 -1.72
CA LEU A 52 -3.25 10.75 -0.39
C LEU A 52 -3.76 12.17 -0.49
N TYR A 53 -4.83 12.46 0.26
CA TYR A 53 -5.47 13.77 0.26
C TYR A 53 -5.82 14.25 -1.16
N GLY A 54 -6.33 13.32 -1.96
CA GLY A 54 -6.74 13.66 -3.31
C GLY A 54 -5.62 13.78 -4.32
N LYS A 55 -4.40 13.49 -3.92
CA LYS A 55 -3.24 13.57 -4.81
C LYS A 55 -2.70 12.19 -5.07
N SER A 56 -2.30 11.95 -6.31
CA SER A 56 -1.62 10.70 -6.67
C SER A 56 -0.13 10.88 -6.51
N MET A 57 0.52 9.85 -5.99
CA MET A 57 1.96 9.88 -5.87
C MET A 57 2.50 8.47 -6.00
N LYS A 58 3.78 8.36 -6.25
CA LYS A 58 4.46 7.06 -6.33
C LYS A 58 5.38 6.92 -5.13
N ILE A 59 5.35 5.74 -4.53
CA ILE A 59 6.20 5.46 -3.38
C ILE A 59 7.01 4.20 -3.64
N ASN A 60 8.14 4.09 -2.95
CA ASN A 60 8.93 2.87 -3.00
C ASN A 60 8.51 1.96 -1.85
N LYS A 61 9.19 0.81 -1.72
CA LYS A 61 8.81 -0.17 -0.71
C LYS A 61 9.08 0.30 0.71
N GLN A 62 9.78 1.39 0.87
CA GLN A 62 10.02 1.98 2.17
C GLN A 62 9.03 3.10 2.49
N GLY A 63 8.12 3.36 1.57
CA GLY A 63 7.13 4.39 1.79
C GLY A 63 7.57 5.78 1.43
N SER A 64 8.75 5.93 0.86
CA SER A 64 9.24 7.24 0.45
C SER A 64 8.68 7.61 -0.91
N GLU A 65 8.35 8.88 -1.06
CA GLU A 65 7.82 9.35 -2.33
C GLU A 65 8.91 9.33 -3.39
N CYS A 66 8.56 8.80 -4.57
CA CYS A 66 9.47 8.75 -5.70
C CYS A 66 9.16 9.91 -6.63
N LEU A 67 10.20 10.61 -7.03
CA LEU A 67 10.04 11.76 -7.93
C LEU A 67 10.40 11.43 -9.38
#